data_adf2e9c439b897d60c811a4b5a56831c
#
_entry.id   adf2e9c439b897d60c811a4b5a56831c
#
_cell.length_a   1.000
_cell.length_b   1.000
_cell.length_c   1.000
_cell.angle_alpha   90.00
_cell.angle_beta   90.00
_cell.angle_gamma   90.00
#
_symmetry.space_group_name_H-M   'P 1'
#
loop_
_entity.id
_entity.type
_entity.pdbx_description
1 polymer ?
#
loop_
_entity_poly.entity_id
_entity_poly.type
_entity_poly.pdbx_seq_one_letter_code
_entity_poly.pdbx_strand_id
1 'polypeptide(L)'
;MRNLYEQCLKLTQFAALEFEEIFQFSQERLKQALETELIENGYAVRKQRGFLYAEGTVPVLLVAHLDTVHRTQPETICYSADGTVMMSPQGIGGDDRAGVYMILRLIQRVHCHVLFCEDEETGGHGARAFTKSGIEPDVNYIVELDRTGSNDAVFYQCRNRQFERHINSFGFQTAFGSFSDISILAPHLNLAAVNLSTGYYHAHQPGEYV
;
A
#
# COMPACT_ATOMS: atom_id res chain seq x y z
N MET A 1 -26.05 -28.34 18.81
CA MET A 1 -25.32 -28.17 17.56
C MET A 1 -25.53 -26.81 16.88
N ARG A 2 -26.67 -26.14 16.96
CA ARG A 2 -26.89 -24.78 16.44
C ARG A 2 -26.02 -23.69 17.12
N ASN A 3 -25.77 -23.84 18.42
CA ASN A 3 -25.07 -22.81 19.21
C ASN A 3 -23.55 -22.70 18.91
N LEU A 4 -22.90 -23.78 18.48
CA LEU A 4 -21.47 -23.78 18.11
C LEU A 4 -21.24 -23.16 16.71
N TYR A 5 -22.21 -23.36 15.80
CA TYR A 5 -22.12 -22.77 14.46
C TYR A 5 -22.35 -21.25 14.49
N GLU A 6 -23.27 -20.77 15.34
CA GLU A 6 -23.49 -19.33 15.56
C GLU A 6 -22.34 -18.66 16.36
N GLN A 7 -21.68 -19.41 17.27
CA GLN A 7 -20.48 -18.94 17.93
C GLN A 7 -19.26 -18.91 16.98
N CYS A 8 -19.09 -19.88 16.08
CA CYS A 8 -18.09 -19.83 15.02
C CYS A 8 -18.35 -18.69 14.04
N LEU A 9 -19.60 -18.43 13.65
CA LEU A 9 -19.95 -17.29 12.78
C LEU A 9 -19.74 -15.93 13.46
N LYS A 10 -19.82 -15.84 14.79
CA LYS A 10 -19.49 -14.63 15.55
C LYS A 10 -17.98 -14.43 15.77
N LEU A 11 -17.17 -15.49 15.62
CA LEU A 11 -15.71 -15.44 15.70
C LEU A 11 -15.04 -15.11 14.35
N THR A 12 -15.80 -15.02 13.26
CA THR A 12 -15.30 -14.71 11.91
C THR A 12 -15.73 -13.36 11.38
N GLN A 13 -16.25 -12.48 12.22
CA GLN A 13 -16.43 -11.06 11.93
C GLN A 13 -15.42 -10.22 12.75
N PHE A 14 -14.12 -10.42 12.54
CA PHE A 14 -13.21 -9.33 12.72
C PHE A 14 -13.49 -8.37 11.55
N ALA A 15 -13.92 -7.17 11.87
CA ALA A 15 -14.18 -6.15 10.87
C ALA A 15 -12.84 -5.84 10.18
N ALA A 16 -12.74 -6.15 8.90
CA ALA A 16 -11.63 -5.70 8.08
C ALA A 16 -11.47 -4.19 8.27
N LEU A 17 -10.24 -3.69 8.30
CA LEU A 17 -9.97 -2.26 8.41
C LEU A 17 -10.79 -1.50 7.37
N GLU A 18 -11.66 -0.63 7.83
CA GLU A 18 -12.51 0.17 6.97
C GLU A 18 -11.67 1.29 6.31
N PHE A 19 -12.11 1.72 5.13
CA PHE A 19 -11.38 2.70 4.34
C PHE A 19 -11.07 3.98 5.13
N GLU A 20 -12.08 4.54 5.81
CA GLU A 20 -11.92 5.77 6.61
C GLU A 20 -10.96 5.62 7.80
N GLU A 21 -10.97 4.48 8.47
CA GLU A 21 -10.12 4.25 9.65
C GLU A 21 -8.63 4.32 9.32
N ILE A 22 -8.24 3.85 8.14
CA ILE A 22 -6.85 3.85 7.67
C ILE A 22 -6.29 5.28 7.63
N PHE A 23 -7.10 6.26 7.23
CA PHE A 23 -6.69 7.67 7.16
C PHE A 23 -6.55 8.31 8.55
N GLN A 24 -7.30 7.84 9.54
CA GLN A 24 -7.28 8.39 10.89
C GLN A 24 -6.18 7.83 11.80
N PHE A 25 -5.45 6.81 11.34
CA PHE A 25 -4.39 6.20 12.11
C PHE A 25 -3.05 6.94 11.96
N SER A 26 -2.30 7.07 13.06
CA SER A 26 -0.88 7.39 12.98
C SER A 26 -0.14 6.26 12.26
N GLN A 27 1.04 6.52 11.71
CA GLN A 27 1.88 5.51 11.06
C GLN A 27 2.08 4.27 11.95
N GLU A 28 2.41 4.48 13.23
CA GLU A 28 2.64 3.38 14.18
C GLU A 28 1.37 2.56 14.43
N ARG A 29 0.22 3.23 14.65
CA ARG A 29 -1.06 2.56 14.87
C ARG A 29 -1.50 1.79 13.63
N LEU A 30 -1.32 2.37 12.45
CA LEU A 30 -1.62 1.69 11.18
C LEU A 30 -0.77 0.44 11.03
N LYS A 31 0.53 0.53 11.26
CA LYS A 31 1.42 -0.64 11.17
C LYS A 31 1.01 -1.77 12.13
N GLN A 32 0.55 -1.45 13.35
CA GLN A 32 0.05 -2.44 14.30
C GLN A 32 -1.25 -3.09 13.82
N ALA A 33 -2.18 -2.29 13.29
CA ALA A 33 -3.44 -2.78 12.75
C ALA A 33 -3.21 -3.68 11.53
N LEU A 34 -2.31 -3.28 10.62
CA LEU A 34 -1.94 -4.06 9.45
C LEU A 34 -1.26 -5.39 9.80
N GLU A 35 -0.42 -5.43 10.84
CA GLU A 35 0.17 -6.66 11.33
C GLU A 35 -0.92 -7.66 11.75
N THR A 36 -1.92 -7.18 12.49
CA THR A 36 -3.06 -8.00 12.91
C THR A 36 -3.87 -8.50 11.70
N GLU A 37 -4.23 -7.61 10.79
CA GLU A 37 -4.99 -7.92 9.59
C GLU A 37 -4.27 -8.96 8.71
N LEU A 38 -2.96 -8.83 8.51
CA LEU A 38 -2.15 -9.79 7.75
C LEU A 38 -2.11 -11.16 8.41
N ILE A 39 -1.94 -11.23 9.74
CA ILE A 39 -1.95 -12.50 10.49
C ILE A 39 -3.33 -13.18 10.39
N GLU A 40 -4.41 -12.41 10.48
CA GLU A 40 -5.78 -12.93 10.35
C GLU A 40 -6.08 -13.45 8.94
N ASN A 41 -5.44 -12.86 7.92
CA ASN A 41 -5.46 -13.34 6.53
C ASN A 41 -4.46 -14.50 6.27
N GLY A 42 -3.83 -15.04 7.30
CA GLY A 42 -3.00 -16.25 7.21
C GLY A 42 -1.54 -16.01 6.79
N TYR A 43 -1.06 -14.78 6.86
CA TYR A 43 0.32 -14.46 6.51
C TYR A 43 1.31 -14.75 7.64
N ALA A 44 2.50 -15.21 7.27
CA ALA A 44 3.69 -15.13 8.12
C ALA A 44 4.28 -13.72 8.05
N VAL A 45 4.20 -12.98 9.16
CA VAL A 45 4.54 -11.55 9.20
C VAL A 45 5.90 -11.34 9.85
N ARG A 46 6.70 -10.45 9.28
CA ARG A 46 7.97 -9.98 9.84
C ARG A 46 7.88 -8.47 10.04
N LYS A 47 7.72 -8.04 11.29
CA LYS A 47 7.72 -6.64 11.68
C LYS A 47 9.11 -6.22 12.15
N GLN A 48 9.67 -5.20 11.52
CA GLN A 48 10.93 -4.57 11.92
C GLN A 48 10.77 -3.05 11.95
N ARG A 49 11.74 -2.35 12.55
CA ARG A 49 11.78 -0.90 12.44
C ARG A 49 11.97 -0.51 10.97
N GLY A 50 11.10 0.33 10.47
CA GLY A 50 11.09 0.82 9.10
C GLY A 50 10.14 0.06 8.18
N PHE A 51 9.70 -1.17 8.49
CA PHE A 51 8.81 -1.89 7.59
C PHE A 51 7.99 -2.99 8.26
N LEU A 52 6.96 -3.43 7.55
CA LEU A 52 6.19 -4.65 7.82
C LEU A 52 6.17 -5.48 6.55
N TYR A 53 6.69 -6.70 6.60
CA TYR A 53 6.71 -7.64 5.48
C TYR A 53 5.85 -8.87 5.77
N ALA A 54 5.09 -9.31 4.78
CA ALA A 54 4.29 -10.52 4.83
C ALA A 54 4.61 -11.42 3.64
N GLU A 55 4.96 -12.67 3.94
CA GLU A 55 5.33 -13.66 2.94
C GLU A 55 4.10 -14.29 2.32
N GLY A 56 3.97 -14.18 0.98
CA GLY A 56 2.88 -14.72 0.20
C GLY A 56 3.27 -15.98 -0.58
N THR A 57 2.32 -16.49 -1.37
CA THR A 57 2.50 -17.66 -2.26
C THR A 57 2.45 -17.29 -3.73
N VAL A 58 1.93 -16.12 -4.06
CA VAL A 58 1.92 -15.60 -5.43
C VAL A 58 3.18 -14.74 -5.62
N PRO A 59 4.00 -14.99 -6.64
CA PRO A 59 5.32 -14.38 -6.79
C PRO A 59 5.25 -12.91 -7.27
N VAL A 60 4.53 -12.09 -6.56
CA VAL A 60 4.40 -10.63 -6.75
C VAL A 60 4.57 -9.96 -5.39
N LEU A 61 5.43 -8.94 -5.33
CA LEU A 61 5.56 -8.09 -4.15
C LEU A 61 4.69 -6.84 -4.33
N LEU A 62 3.68 -6.68 -3.49
CA LEU A 62 2.89 -5.45 -3.38
C LEU A 62 3.55 -4.51 -2.37
N VAL A 63 3.69 -3.24 -2.71
CA VAL A 63 4.35 -2.22 -1.89
C VAL A 63 3.46 -1.01 -1.73
N ALA A 64 3.41 -0.43 -0.53
CA ALA A 64 2.83 0.87 -0.20
C ALA A 64 3.54 1.45 1.02
N HIS A 65 3.47 2.78 1.22
CA HIS A 65 4.04 3.37 2.41
C HIS A 65 3.00 3.79 3.46
N LEU A 66 3.45 3.97 4.71
CA LEU A 66 2.57 4.17 5.87
C LEU A 66 2.53 5.61 6.37
N ASP A 67 3.52 6.40 6.07
CA ASP A 67 3.58 7.81 6.44
C ASP A 67 2.76 8.70 5.49
N THR A 68 2.63 9.93 5.86
CA THR A 68 2.07 11.01 5.04
C THR A 68 2.81 12.31 5.39
N VAL A 69 2.81 13.29 4.50
CA VAL A 69 3.39 14.61 4.77
C VAL A 69 2.59 15.43 5.80
N HIS A 70 1.34 15.03 6.07
CA HIS A 70 0.47 15.76 6.99
C HIS A 70 0.87 15.52 8.45
N ARG A 71 0.95 16.61 9.23
CA ARG A 71 1.40 16.57 10.63
C ARG A 71 0.40 15.96 11.59
N THR A 72 -0.87 15.99 11.23
CA THR A 72 -1.98 15.49 12.05
C THR A 72 -2.86 14.59 11.19
N GLN A 73 -3.44 13.57 11.81
CA GLN A 73 -4.42 12.72 11.14
C GLN A 73 -5.73 13.49 10.96
N PRO A 74 -6.53 13.15 9.96
CA PRO A 74 -7.86 13.71 9.74
C PRO A 74 -8.77 13.48 10.96
N GLU A 75 -9.24 14.56 11.56
CA GLU A 75 -10.29 14.50 12.60
C GLU A 75 -11.69 14.53 11.97
N THR A 76 -11.79 15.17 10.80
CA THR A 76 -13.03 15.29 10.05
C THR A 76 -12.79 14.87 8.60
N ILE A 77 -13.59 13.93 8.14
CA ILE A 77 -13.63 13.52 6.74
C ILE A 77 -14.87 14.08 6.10
N CYS A 78 -14.71 14.74 4.97
CA CYS A 78 -15.78 15.34 4.18
C CYS A 78 -15.94 14.58 2.87
N TYR A 79 -17.17 14.40 2.45
CA TYR A 79 -17.50 13.74 1.18
C TYR A 79 -18.15 14.72 0.21
N SER A 80 -17.93 14.49 -1.08
CA SER A 80 -18.74 15.09 -2.13
C SER A 80 -20.22 14.66 -1.99
N ALA A 81 -21.13 15.42 -2.59
CA ALA A 81 -22.56 15.14 -2.49
C ALA A 81 -22.96 13.74 -3.03
N ASP A 82 -22.20 13.19 -3.96
CA ASP A 82 -22.37 11.86 -4.55
C ASP A 82 -21.55 10.76 -3.84
N GLY A 83 -20.75 11.14 -2.82
CA GLY A 83 -19.93 10.21 -2.07
C GLY A 83 -18.72 9.65 -2.81
N THR A 84 -18.35 10.21 -3.96
CA THR A 84 -17.25 9.71 -4.82
C THR A 84 -15.90 10.33 -4.53
N VAL A 85 -15.87 11.43 -3.75
CA VAL A 85 -14.64 12.12 -3.35
C VAL A 85 -14.60 12.28 -1.84
N MET A 86 -13.47 12.00 -1.25
CA MET A 86 -13.19 12.13 0.18
C MET A 86 -12.01 13.08 0.40
N MET A 87 -12.15 14.02 1.34
CA MET A 87 -11.12 14.98 1.70
C MET A 87 -11.18 15.37 3.17
N SER A 88 -10.13 16.03 3.66
CA SER A 88 -10.09 16.58 5.03
C SER A 88 -9.49 17.97 5.06
N PRO A 89 -10.01 18.90 5.90
CA PRO A 89 -9.38 20.20 6.11
C PRO A 89 -7.95 20.12 6.68
N GLN A 90 -7.59 19.01 7.33
CA GLN A 90 -6.24 18.75 7.86
C GLN A 90 -5.28 18.16 6.81
N GLY A 91 -5.76 17.86 5.61
CA GLY A 91 -5.15 16.99 4.62
C GLY A 91 -5.61 15.54 4.83
N ILE A 92 -5.94 14.84 3.76
CA ILE A 92 -6.48 13.48 3.86
C ILE A 92 -5.36 12.42 3.98
N GLY A 93 -4.21 12.62 3.35
CA GLY A 93 -3.13 11.64 3.29
C GLY A 93 -3.48 10.46 2.40
N GLY A 94 -4.07 10.73 1.24
CA GLY A 94 -4.33 9.74 0.20
C GLY A 94 -3.07 9.08 -0.29
N ASP A 95 -2.01 9.85 -0.31
CA ASP A 95 -0.61 9.47 -0.45
C ASP A 95 -0.06 8.99 0.91
N ASP A 96 0.11 7.68 1.25
CA ASP A 96 -0.28 6.54 0.38
C ASP A 96 -1.31 5.63 1.08
N ARG A 97 -2.22 6.19 1.86
CA ARG A 97 -3.28 5.40 2.55
C ARG A 97 -4.22 4.71 1.55
N ALA A 98 -4.36 5.28 0.34
CA ALA A 98 -5.11 4.67 -0.74
C ALA A 98 -4.48 3.35 -1.21
N GLY A 99 -3.16 3.33 -1.43
CA GLY A 99 -2.43 2.12 -1.79
C GLY A 99 -2.45 1.06 -0.70
N VAL A 100 -2.30 1.47 0.57
CA VAL A 100 -2.45 0.57 1.71
C VAL A 100 -3.81 -0.13 1.67
N TYR A 101 -4.90 0.61 1.49
CA TYR A 101 -6.24 0.03 1.40
C TYR A 101 -6.40 -0.92 0.21
N MET A 102 -5.90 -0.51 -0.97
CA MET A 102 -5.93 -1.37 -2.15
C MET A 102 -5.22 -2.70 -1.92
N ILE A 103 -4.06 -2.70 -1.27
CA ILE A 103 -3.35 -3.93 -0.89
C ILE A 103 -4.22 -4.79 0.02
N LEU A 104 -4.84 -4.22 1.06
CA LEU A 104 -5.73 -4.95 1.95
C LEU A 104 -6.90 -5.62 1.21
N ARG A 105 -7.45 -4.97 0.19
CA ARG A 105 -8.52 -5.56 -0.63
C ARG A 105 -8.01 -6.64 -1.57
N LEU A 106 -6.79 -6.51 -2.08
CA LEU A 106 -6.17 -7.49 -2.97
C LEU A 106 -5.84 -8.79 -2.23
N ILE A 107 -5.24 -8.71 -1.04
CA ILE A 107 -4.81 -9.89 -0.27
C ILE A 107 -5.97 -10.78 0.20
N GLN A 108 -7.18 -10.26 0.28
CA GLN A 108 -8.39 -11.05 0.53
C GLN A 108 -8.73 -12.03 -0.61
N ARG A 109 -8.12 -11.84 -1.78
CA ARG A 109 -8.38 -12.64 -2.99
C ARG A 109 -7.16 -13.36 -3.52
N VAL A 110 -5.97 -12.76 -3.34
CA VAL A 110 -4.71 -13.22 -3.92
C VAL A 110 -3.61 -13.11 -2.87
N HIS A 111 -2.98 -14.21 -2.52
CA HIS A 111 -1.99 -14.29 -1.45
C HIS A 111 -0.60 -13.85 -1.96
N CYS A 112 -0.47 -12.57 -2.37
CA CYS A 112 0.78 -11.94 -2.79
C CYS A 112 1.70 -11.68 -1.59
N HIS A 113 3.02 -11.51 -1.83
CA HIS A 113 3.91 -10.91 -0.85
C HIS A 113 3.54 -9.43 -0.65
N VAL A 114 3.66 -8.93 0.57
CA VAL A 114 3.32 -7.54 0.92
C VAL A 114 4.47 -6.90 1.67
N LEU A 115 4.77 -5.66 1.34
CA LEU A 115 5.71 -4.81 2.05
C LEU A 115 5.08 -3.44 2.29
N PHE A 116 4.90 -3.08 3.55
CA PHE A 116 4.56 -1.73 3.96
C PHE A 116 5.79 -1.05 4.51
N CYS A 117 6.17 0.08 3.92
CA CYS A 117 7.34 0.88 4.29
C CYS A 117 6.96 2.05 5.20
N GLU A 118 7.83 2.41 6.14
CA GLU A 118 7.75 3.62 6.95
C GLU A 118 8.66 4.69 6.35
N ASP A 119 8.27 5.97 6.51
CA ASP A 119 9.12 7.14 6.23
C ASP A 119 9.59 7.20 4.75
N GLU A 120 8.69 6.94 3.80
CA GLU A 120 8.93 7.14 2.36
C GLU A 120 9.15 8.62 2.06
N GLU A 121 8.27 9.49 2.57
CA GLU A 121 8.21 10.93 2.35
C GLU A 121 9.46 11.69 2.86
N THR A 122 10.24 11.04 3.70
CA THR A 122 11.49 11.57 4.22
C THR A 122 12.74 10.93 3.62
N GLY A 123 12.57 10.14 2.52
CA GLY A 123 13.65 9.58 1.71
C GLY A 123 13.73 8.05 1.67
N GLY A 124 12.59 7.35 1.80
CA GLY A 124 12.50 5.90 1.64
C GLY A 124 13.25 5.12 2.72
N HIS A 125 13.14 5.57 3.97
CA HIS A 125 13.86 4.92 5.07
C HIS A 125 13.41 3.47 5.27
N GLY A 126 12.13 3.18 5.07
CA GLY A 126 11.57 1.84 5.15
C GLY A 126 12.12 0.89 4.11
N ALA A 127 12.12 1.31 2.84
CA ALA A 127 12.71 0.54 1.76
C ALA A 127 14.21 0.26 2.01
N ARG A 128 14.96 1.28 2.47
CA ARG A 128 16.38 1.10 2.84
C ARG A 128 16.57 0.16 4.03
N ALA A 129 15.66 0.14 4.99
CA ALA A 129 15.70 -0.82 6.09
C ALA A 129 15.43 -2.24 5.59
N PHE A 130 14.46 -2.41 4.68
CA PHE A 130 14.17 -3.69 4.06
C PHE A 130 15.36 -4.25 3.28
N THR A 131 16.05 -3.44 2.47
CA THR A 131 17.24 -3.90 1.71
C THR A 131 18.39 -4.39 2.60
N LYS A 132 18.44 -3.94 3.87
CA LYS A 132 19.45 -4.35 4.85
C LYS A 132 19.02 -5.51 5.73
N SER A 133 17.78 -5.95 5.62
CA SER A 133 17.20 -6.97 6.51
C SER A 133 17.64 -8.39 6.19
N GLY A 134 18.17 -8.63 5.00
CA GLY A 134 18.48 -9.97 4.50
C GLY A 134 17.25 -10.77 4.07
N ILE A 135 16.08 -10.14 3.97
CA ILE A 135 14.88 -10.77 3.41
C ILE A 135 14.98 -10.74 1.88
N GLU A 136 14.94 -11.91 1.26
CA GLU A 136 14.93 -12.08 -0.20
C GLU A 136 13.59 -12.73 -0.60
N PRO A 137 12.58 -11.93 -1.00
CA PRO A 137 11.30 -12.49 -1.40
C PRO A 137 11.41 -13.25 -2.73
N ASP A 138 10.81 -14.43 -2.80
CA ASP A 138 10.73 -15.22 -4.04
C ASP A 138 9.61 -14.67 -4.94
N VAL A 139 9.92 -13.61 -5.68
CA VAL A 139 8.96 -12.87 -6.51
C VAL A 139 9.52 -12.58 -7.90
N ASN A 140 8.65 -12.47 -8.89
CA ASN A 140 8.99 -12.20 -10.28
C ASN A 140 9.09 -10.69 -10.59
N TYR A 141 8.29 -9.87 -9.89
CA TYR A 141 8.25 -8.41 -10.07
C TYR A 141 7.60 -7.72 -8.87
N ILE A 142 7.73 -6.41 -8.83
CA ILE A 142 7.21 -5.54 -7.77
C ILE A 142 6.12 -4.64 -8.35
N VAL A 143 5.01 -4.51 -7.64
CA VAL A 143 3.95 -3.52 -7.90
C VAL A 143 3.81 -2.64 -6.66
N GLU A 144 4.18 -1.39 -6.79
CA GLU A 144 3.91 -0.37 -5.79
C GLU A 144 2.59 0.32 -6.13
N LEU A 145 1.81 0.60 -5.13
CA LEU A 145 0.53 1.28 -5.23
C LEU A 145 0.65 2.62 -4.51
N ASP A 146 1.31 3.59 -5.17
CA ASP A 146 1.69 4.89 -4.60
C ASP A 146 1.86 5.92 -5.71
N ARG A 147 0.88 6.03 -6.60
CA ARG A 147 0.93 7.05 -7.64
C ARG A 147 -0.39 7.82 -7.69
N THR A 148 -0.28 9.14 -7.80
CA THR A 148 -1.43 10.02 -8.02
C THR A 148 -2.17 9.69 -9.30
N GLY A 149 -3.45 10.03 -9.38
CA GLY A 149 -4.26 9.81 -10.57
C GLY A 149 -4.89 8.42 -10.64
N SER A 150 -5.31 8.02 -11.82
CA SER A 150 -6.11 6.80 -12.01
C SER A 150 -5.53 5.80 -13.02
N ASN A 151 -4.54 6.17 -13.84
CA ASN A 151 -4.05 5.31 -14.91
C ASN A 151 -2.57 5.48 -15.25
N ASP A 152 -1.80 6.16 -14.42
CA ASP A 152 -0.35 6.29 -14.61
C ASP A 152 0.37 5.00 -14.16
N ALA A 153 1.44 4.67 -14.88
CA ALA A 153 2.41 3.64 -14.54
C ALA A 153 3.83 4.22 -14.63
N VAL A 154 4.56 4.22 -13.51
CA VAL A 154 5.92 4.75 -13.43
C VAL A 154 6.89 3.60 -13.16
N PHE A 155 7.91 3.45 -14.03
CA PHE A 155 8.85 2.32 -13.96
C PHE A 155 10.22 2.72 -13.40
N TYR A 156 10.46 3.99 -13.16
CA TYR A 156 11.74 4.55 -12.72
C TYR A 156 12.92 4.03 -13.58
N GLN A 157 13.99 3.56 -12.95
CA GLN A 157 15.15 2.94 -13.63
C GLN A 157 15.01 1.42 -13.78
N CYS A 158 13.88 0.85 -13.37
CA CYS A 158 13.62 -0.58 -13.33
C CYS A 158 12.89 -1.08 -14.58
N ARG A 159 13.12 -0.43 -15.72
CA ARG A 159 12.43 -0.71 -16.97
C ARG A 159 12.79 -2.07 -17.56
N ASN A 160 11.75 -2.81 -17.86
CA ASN A 160 11.79 -3.96 -18.74
C ASN A 160 10.72 -3.74 -19.81
N ARG A 161 11.10 -3.64 -21.09
CA ARG A 161 10.17 -3.34 -22.21
C ARG A 161 9.03 -4.33 -22.34
N GLN A 162 9.25 -5.59 -21.97
CA GLN A 162 8.20 -6.60 -22.01
C GLN A 162 7.22 -6.39 -20.86
N PHE A 163 7.73 -6.10 -19.67
CA PHE A 163 6.94 -5.79 -18.48
C PHE A 163 6.14 -4.50 -18.68
N GLU A 164 6.77 -3.44 -19.19
CA GLU A 164 6.09 -2.16 -19.51
C GLU A 164 4.92 -2.37 -20.49
N ARG A 165 5.13 -3.12 -21.57
CA ARG A 165 4.05 -3.46 -22.53
C ARG A 165 2.94 -4.27 -21.87
N HIS A 166 3.29 -5.17 -20.96
CA HIS A 166 2.31 -5.97 -20.21
C HIS A 166 1.44 -5.08 -19.34
N ILE A 167 2.04 -4.21 -18.52
CA ILE A 167 1.31 -3.27 -17.66
C ILE A 167 0.42 -2.32 -18.51
N ASN A 168 0.96 -1.75 -19.58
CA ASN A 168 0.21 -0.84 -20.43
C ASN A 168 -0.97 -1.54 -21.16
N SER A 169 -0.93 -2.86 -21.33
CA SER A 169 -2.04 -3.62 -21.92
C SER A 169 -3.29 -3.66 -21.03
N PHE A 170 -3.16 -3.31 -19.75
CA PHE A 170 -4.29 -3.14 -18.81
C PHE A 170 -4.89 -1.73 -18.79
N GLY A 171 -4.43 -0.83 -19.67
CA GLY A 171 -4.96 0.54 -19.80
C GLY A 171 -4.15 1.60 -19.07
N PHE A 172 -3.06 1.21 -18.38
CA PHE A 172 -2.13 2.16 -17.80
C PHE A 172 -1.30 2.88 -18.86
N GLN A 173 -0.87 4.10 -18.55
CA GLN A 173 -0.01 4.92 -19.39
C GLN A 173 1.32 5.17 -18.70
N THR A 174 2.41 4.97 -19.43
CA THR A 174 3.75 5.25 -18.90
C THR A 174 3.89 6.72 -18.59
N ALA A 175 4.21 7.03 -17.33
CA ALA A 175 4.41 8.38 -16.81
C ALA A 175 5.82 8.54 -16.23
N PHE A 176 6.17 9.77 -15.85
CA PHE A 176 7.41 10.10 -15.18
C PHE A 176 7.19 10.27 -13.68
N GLY A 177 8.11 9.74 -12.87
CA GLY A 177 8.19 9.94 -11.43
C GLY A 177 9.63 10.19 -11.00
N SER A 178 9.81 10.95 -9.93
CA SER A 178 11.14 11.33 -9.41
C SER A 178 11.70 10.31 -8.44
N PHE A 179 10.86 9.81 -7.54
CA PHE A 179 11.24 8.92 -6.45
C PHE A 179 10.04 8.09 -5.99
N SER A 180 10.28 6.94 -5.39
CA SER A 180 9.36 6.09 -4.64
C SER A 180 10.16 4.91 -4.06
N ASP A 181 9.59 4.13 -3.15
CA ASP A 181 10.25 3.00 -2.51
C ASP A 181 10.80 1.97 -3.50
N ILE A 182 10.10 1.70 -4.62
CA ILE A 182 10.61 0.78 -5.64
C ILE A 182 11.84 1.29 -6.38
N SER A 183 12.13 2.59 -6.35
CA SER A 183 13.41 3.12 -6.87
C SER A 183 14.62 2.64 -6.06
N ILE A 184 14.39 2.17 -4.83
CA ILE A 184 15.38 1.55 -3.93
C ILE A 184 15.28 0.02 -3.99
N LEU A 185 14.07 -0.51 -3.87
CA LEU A 185 13.82 -1.96 -3.76
C LEU A 185 14.17 -2.72 -5.03
N ALA A 186 13.74 -2.22 -6.18
CA ALA A 186 13.85 -2.96 -7.43
C ALA A 186 15.30 -3.13 -7.92
N PRO A 187 16.19 -2.13 -7.86
CA PRO A 187 17.62 -2.34 -8.14
C PRO A 187 18.28 -3.31 -7.16
N HIS A 188 17.91 -3.27 -5.87
CA HIS A 188 18.45 -4.16 -4.86
C HIS A 188 18.08 -5.62 -5.11
N LEU A 189 16.81 -5.88 -5.42
CA LEU A 189 16.28 -7.22 -5.69
C LEU A 189 16.54 -7.67 -7.14
N ASN A 190 17.05 -6.78 -8.00
CA ASN A 190 17.26 -7.01 -9.44
C ASN A 190 15.97 -7.44 -10.16
N LEU A 191 14.85 -6.79 -9.87
CA LEU A 191 13.52 -7.10 -10.38
C LEU A 191 12.94 -5.96 -11.21
N ALA A 192 12.05 -6.30 -12.17
CA ALA A 192 11.18 -5.33 -12.80
C ALA A 192 10.18 -4.79 -11.77
N ALA A 193 9.87 -3.49 -11.86
CA ALA A 193 8.94 -2.85 -10.93
C ALA A 193 8.13 -1.75 -11.60
N VAL A 194 6.94 -1.51 -11.05
CA VAL A 194 6.04 -0.43 -11.48
C VAL A 194 5.37 0.18 -10.25
N ASN A 195 5.20 1.50 -10.27
CA ASN A 195 4.32 2.23 -9.36
C ASN A 195 3.06 2.65 -10.11
N LEU A 196 1.88 2.25 -9.61
CA LEU A 196 0.58 2.44 -10.24
C LEU A 196 -0.27 3.46 -9.50
N SER A 197 -1.09 4.21 -10.25
CA SER A 197 -2.07 5.15 -9.70
C SER A 197 -3.08 4.49 -8.78
N THR A 198 -3.42 5.16 -7.67
CA THR A 198 -4.28 4.66 -6.59
C THR A 198 -5.51 5.53 -6.33
N GLY A 199 -5.74 6.57 -7.13
CA GLY A 199 -6.96 7.38 -7.06
C GLY A 199 -6.88 8.56 -6.10
N TYR A 200 -5.71 8.91 -5.54
CA TYR A 200 -5.54 10.18 -4.85
C TYR A 200 -5.07 11.27 -5.81
N TYR A 201 -5.36 12.52 -5.47
CA TYR A 201 -5.05 13.70 -6.28
C TYR A 201 -4.58 14.84 -5.39
N HIS A 202 -3.77 15.74 -5.94
CA HIS A 202 -3.20 16.89 -5.25
C HIS A 202 -2.36 16.50 -4.02
N ALA A 203 -1.57 15.42 -4.13
CA ALA A 203 -0.65 14.97 -3.10
C ALA A 203 0.18 16.12 -2.50
N HIS A 204 0.46 16.03 -1.20
CA HIS A 204 1.27 16.99 -0.46
C HIS A 204 0.66 18.41 -0.34
N GLN A 205 -0.63 18.57 -0.64
CA GLN A 205 -1.33 19.84 -0.57
C GLN A 205 -2.53 19.78 0.39
N PRO A 206 -2.94 20.92 0.99
CA PRO A 206 -4.15 20.95 1.84
C PRO A 206 -5.43 20.55 1.12
N GLY A 207 -5.45 20.63 -0.21
CA GLY A 207 -6.57 20.23 -1.06
C GLY A 207 -6.47 18.82 -1.61
N GLU A 208 -5.66 17.95 -1.01
CA GLU A 208 -5.57 16.54 -1.37
C GLU A 208 -6.92 15.84 -1.17
N TYR A 209 -7.26 14.96 -2.12
CA TYR A 209 -8.50 14.17 -2.05
C TYR A 209 -8.29 12.75 -2.63
N VAL A 210 -9.15 11.88 -2.25
CA VAL A 210 -9.22 10.48 -2.71
C VAL A 210 -10.59 10.19 -3.31
#